data_8fa559db30861eaa215bb9a82ac68cba
#
_entry.id   8fa559db30861eaa215bb9a82ac68cba
#
_cell.length_a   1.000
_cell.length_b   1.000
_cell.length_c   1.000
_cell.angle_alpha   90.00
_cell.angle_beta   90.00
_cell.angle_gamma   90.00
#
_symmetry.space_group_name_H-M   'P 1'
#
loop_
_entity.id
_entity.type
_entity.pdbx_description
1 polymer ?
#
loop_
_entity_poly.entity_id
_entity_poly.type
_entity_poly.pdbx_seq_one_letter_code
_entity_poly.pdbx_strand_id
1 'polypeptide(L)'
;MVYEDLFRKLSRELMRNLSEVISVTKQDLGNPDNKFTRNLLPNSLCDFYTIFSYLAFDWEARELSVDGEKLHGRINILKAEQVLGDWEGIVYFKNISHYESIEKFKVVDFFADEACVGFISDDRSLDYLEYLDFGETETQPLGLTFEGYYELMMMARGFWYWQRVILNLRNGKGYENNVEQFKIYMPQIFPDFKWEDFVALYERVRIK
;
A
#
# COMPACT_ATOMS: atom_id res chain seq x y z
N MET A 1 -18.83 2.20 -0.04
CA MET A 1 -19.20 1.41 -1.23
C MET A 1 -17.97 1.04 -2.07
N VAL A 2 -17.18 1.99 -2.58
CA VAL A 2 -16.02 1.66 -3.46
C VAL A 2 -15.03 0.71 -2.77
N TYR A 3 -14.62 0.99 -1.55
CA TYR A 3 -13.65 0.17 -0.80
C TYR A 3 -14.13 -1.26 -0.57
N GLU A 4 -15.39 -1.44 -0.19
CA GLU A 4 -15.97 -2.76 0.10
C GLU A 4 -16.12 -3.61 -1.17
N ASP A 5 -16.59 -2.99 -2.27
CA ASP A 5 -16.79 -3.68 -3.55
C ASP A 5 -15.47 -4.16 -4.15
N LEU A 6 -14.43 -3.32 -4.11
CA LEU A 6 -13.09 -3.67 -4.59
C LEU A 6 -12.48 -4.81 -3.74
N PHE A 7 -12.59 -4.73 -2.42
CA PHE A 7 -12.09 -5.79 -1.56
C PHE A 7 -12.84 -7.10 -1.76
N ARG A 8 -14.17 -7.08 -1.84
CA ARG A 8 -14.99 -8.27 -2.10
C ARG A 8 -14.68 -8.89 -3.46
N LYS A 9 -14.38 -8.07 -4.46
CA LYS A 9 -13.95 -8.54 -5.78
C LYS A 9 -12.61 -9.27 -5.66
N LEU A 10 -11.60 -8.63 -5.08
CA LEU A 10 -10.27 -9.23 -4.84
C LEU A 10 -10.38 -10.55 -4.05
N SER A 11 -11.07 -10.53 -2.93
CA SER A 11 -11.25 -11.71 -2.08
C SER A 11 -11.89 -12.88 -2.83
N ARG A 12 -12.92 -12.62 -3.63
CA ARG A 12 -13.59 -13.67 -4.43
C ARG A 12 -12.69 -14.23 -5.53
N GLU A 13 -11.93 -13.39 -6.20
CA GLU A 13 -10.97 -13.81 -7.24
C GLU A 13 -9.92 -14.73 -6.63
N LEU A 14 -9.31 -14.32 -5.53
CA LEU A 14 -8.24 -15.06 -4.88
C LEU A 14 -8.70 -16.38 -4.28
N MET A 15 -9.89 -16.42 -3.69
CA MET A 15 -10.41 -17.64 -3.04
C MET A 15 -10.94 -18.69 -4.04
N ARG A 16 -11.43 -18.27 -5.21
CA ARG A 16 -12.11 -19.19 -6.15
C ARG A 16 -11.23 -19.66 -7.31
N ASN A 17 -10.40 -18.77 -7.84
CA ASN A 17 -9.75 -19.00 -9.13
C ASN A 17 -8.25 -19.29 -9.02
N LEU A 18 -7.63 -19.07 -7.87
CA LEU A 18 -6.17 -19.04 -7.75
C LEU A 18 -5.61 -19.93 -6.65
N SER A 19 -6.44 -20.80 -6.04
CA SER A 19 -5.99 -21.71 -4.98
C SER A 19 -4.88 -22.68 -5.40
N GLU A 20 -4.72 -22.92 -6.70
CA GLU A 20 -3.61 -23.74 -7.25
C GLU A 20 -2.33 -22.93 -7.43
N VAL A 21 -2.44 -21.61 -7.64
CA VAL A 21 -1.31 -20.72 -7.94
C VAL A 21 -0.78 -20.01 -6.70
N ILE A 22 -1.69 -19.61 -5.79
CA ILE A 22 -1.35 -18.91 -4.56
C ILE A 22 -1.90 -19.59 -3.31
N SER A 23 -1.26 -19.30 -2.17
CA SER A 23 -1.78 -19.59 -0.84
C SER A 23 -2.10 -18.26 -0.14
N VAL A 24 -3.35 -18.05 0.26
CA VAL A 24 -3.72 -16.91 1.11
C VAL A 24 -3.36 -17.27 2.54
N THR A 25 -2.39 -16.56 3.11
CA THR A 25 -1.84 -16.83 4.44
C THR A 25 -2.52 -15.98 5.53
N LYS A 26 -3.08 -14.83 5.14
CA LYS A 26 -3.82 -13.96 6.04
C LYS A 26 -4.92 -13.23 5.29
N GLN A 27 -6.10 -13.19 5.89
CA GLN A 27 -7.19 -12.32 5.47
C GLN A 27 -7.96 -11.90 6.71
N ASP A 28 -7.86 -10.63 7.06
CA ASP A 28 -8.51 -10.08 8.25
C ASP A 28 -9.02 -8.66 7.96
N LEU A 29 -10.21 -8.37 8.46
CA LEU A 29 -10.93 -7.11 8.30
C LEU A 29 -11.49 -6.68 9.64
N GLY A 30 -11.19 -5.46 10.04
CA GLY A 30 -11.82 -4.88 11.20
C GLY A 30 -13.21 -4.34 10.89
N ASN A 31 -14.13 -4.53 11.84
CA ASN A 31 -15.43 -3.86 11.80
C ASN A 31 -15.24 -2.33 11.88
N PRO A 32 -16.14 -1.52 11.30
CA PRO A 32 -16.08 -0.07 11.37
C PRO A 32 -15.88 0.42 12.81
N ASP A 33 -14.92 1.32 13.00
CA ASP A 33 -14.72 2.01 14.26
C ASP A 33 -14.95 3.51 14.06
N ASN A 34 -16.04 4.03 14.63
CA ASN A 34 -16.41 5.44 14.52
C ASN A 34 -15.75 6.33 15.59
N LYS A 35 -14.81 5.78 16.38
CA LYS A 35 -14.18 6.48 17.51
C LYS A 35 -12.92 7.26 17.15
N PHE A 36 -12.48 7.22 15.89
CA PHE A 36 -11.28 7.95 15.46
C PHE A 36 -11.53 9.46 15.31
N THR A 37 -10.49 10.24 15.56
CA THR A 37 -10.56 11.70 15.46
C THR A 37 -10.38 12.14 14.01
N ARG A 38 -11.48 12.39 13.30
CA ARG A 38 -11.48 12.77 11.87
C ARG A 38 -10.54 13.93 11.52
N ASN A 39 -10.38 14.89 12.43
CA ASN A 39 -9.54 16.07 12.20
C ASN A 39 -8.02 15.77 12.16
N LEU A 40 -7.60 14.56 12.46
CA LEU A 40 -6.19 14.16 12.49
C LEU A 40 -5.78 13.26 11.32
N LEU A 41 -6.74 12.88 10.48
CA LEU A 41 -6.52 11.98 9.34
C LEU A 41 -6.93 12.65 8.02
N PRO A 42 -6.29 12.28 6.90
CA PRO A 42 -6.77 12.62 5.55
C PRO A 42 -8.24 12.24 5.34
N ASN A 43 -8.97 13.04 4.55
CA ASN A 43 -10.41 12.81 4.34
C ASN A 43 -10.69 11.45 3.70
N SER A 44 -9.94 11.08 2.67
CA SER A 44 -10.08 9.81 1.97
C SER A 44 -9.82 8.60 2.89
N LEU A 45 -8.90 8.75 3.84
CA LEU A 45 -8.63 7.72 4.86
C LEU A 45 -9.74 7.65 5.91
N CYS A 46 -10.35 8.80 6.27
CA CYS A 46 -11.53 8.82 7.13
C CYS A 46 -12.70 8.02 6.54
N ASP A 47 -12.92 8.15 5.23
CA ASP A 47 -13.98 7.42 4.54
C ASP A 47 -13.75 5.90 4.57
N PHE A 48 -12.49 5.46 4.43
CA PHE A 48 -12.13 4.06 4.61
C PHE A 48 -12.50 3.55 6.02
N TYR A 49 -12.14 4.31 7.07
CA TYR A 49 -12.42 3.90 8.46
C TYR A 49 -13.90 3.88 8.82
N THR A 50 -14.77 4.52 8.05
CA THR A 50 -16.23 4.35 8.22
C THR A 50 -16.73 2.98 7.77
N ILE A 51 -15.91 2.23 7.01
CA ILE A 51 -16.26 0.92 6.44
C ILE A 51 -15.45 -0.19 7.11
N PHE A 52 -14.15 0.04 7.31
CA PHE A 52 -13.22 -0.91 7.90
C PHE A 52 -12.40 -0.23 9.00
N SER A 53 -12.11 -0.90 10.11
CA SER A 53 -11.14 -0.37 11.09
C SER A 53 -9.69 -0.67 10.72
N TYR A 54 -9.45 -1.69 9.93
CA TYR A 54 -8.15 -2.08 9.34
C TYR A 54 -8.38 -3.09 8.22
N LEU A 55 -7.33 -3.34 7.43
CA LEU A 55 -7.29 -4.38 6.42
C LEU A 55 -5.94 -5.08 6.44
N ALA A 56 -5.92 -6.39 6.65
CA ALA A 56 -4.73 -7.20 6.51
C ALA A 56 -5.00 -8.34 5.53
N PHE A 57 -4.13 -8.45 4.52
CA PHE A 57 -4.25 -9.47 3.50
C PHE A 57 -2.86 -9.87 3.00
N ASP A 58 -2.50 -11.15 3.17
CA ASP A 58 -1.22 -11.70 2.74
C ASP A 58 -1.47 -12.95 1.87
N TRP A 59 -0.69 -13.08 0.79
CA TRP A 59 -0.66 -14.27 -0.04
C TRP A 59 0.76 -14.60 -0.47
N GLU A 60 1.00 -15.85 -0.83
CA GLU A 60 2.28 -16.37 -1.30
C GLU A 60 2.06 -17.25 -2.54
N ALA A 61 2.90 -17.11 -3.57
CA ALA A 61 2.88 -17.98 -4.73
C ALA A 61 3.38 -19.39 -4.34
N ARG A 62 2.72 -20.44 -4.85
CA ARG A 62 3.08 -21.83 -4.51
C ARG A 62 4.39 -22.25 -5.13
N GLU A 63 4.59 -21.91 -6.40
CA GLU A 63 5.71 -22.43 -7.21
C GLU A 63 6.62 -21.32 -7.77
N LEU A 64 6.13 -20.08 -7.85
CA LEU A 64 6.92 -18.98 -8.39
C LEU A 64 7.81 -18.35 -7.33
N SER A 65 9.10 -18.26 -7.64
CA SER A 65 10.10 -17.64 -6.77
C SER A 65 11.11 -16.84 -7.58
N VAL A 66 11.72 -15.85 -6.94
CA VAL A 66 12.83 -15.04 -7.46
C VAL A 66 13.95 -15.11 -6.45
N ASP A 67 15.15 -15.43 -6.88
CA ASP A 67 16.34 -15.56 -6.03
C ASP A 67 16.17 -16.50 -4.82
N GLY A 68 15.29 -17.50 -4.94
CA GLY A 68 14.99 -18.48 -3.89
C GLY A 68 13.90 -18.06 -2.92
N GLU A 69 13.38 -16.82 -3.02
CA GLU A 69 12.26 -16.33 -2.24
C GLU A 69 10.97 -16.44 -3.05
N LYS A 70 9.91 -16.95 -2.41
CA LYS A 70 8.60 -17.04 -3.05
C LYS A 70 8.02 -15.65 -3.30
N LEU A 71 7.43 -15.49 -4.48
CA LEU A 71 6.67 -14.28 -4.76
C LEU A 71 5.47 -14.20 -3.83
N HIS A 72 5.24 -13.02 -3.29
CA HIS A 72 4.17 -12.77 -2.34
C HIS A 72 3.56 -11.39 -2.51
N GLY A 73 2.45 -11.17 -1.86
CA GLY A 73 1.85 -9.87 -1.71
C GLY A 73 1.33 -9.65 -0.31
N ARG A 74 1.44 -8.41 0.14
CA ARG A 74 0.96 -7.98 1.45
C ARG A 74 0.24 -6.65 1.35
N ILE A 75 -0.89 -6.58 2.03
CA ILE A 75 -1.65 -5.36 2.35
C ILE A 75 -1.78 -5.31 3.87
N ASN A 76 -1.41 -4.20 4.48
CA ASN A 76 -1.52 -4.06 5.93
C ASN A 76 -1.91 -2.62 6.32
N ILE A 77 -3.15 -2.24 6.01
CA ILE A 77 -3.73 -0.96 6.44
C ILE A 77 -4.00 -1.01 7.93
N LEU A 78 -3.34 -0.14 8.64
CA LEU A 78 -3.34 -0.09 10.10
C LEU A 78 -4.65 0.51 10.65
N LYS A 79 -4.94 0.24 11.92
CA LYS A 79 -6.04 0.91 12.63
C LYS A 79 -5.73 2.40 12.81
N ALA A 80 -6.77 3.24 12.83
CA ALA A 80 -6.63 4.68 13.01
C ALA A 80 -5.81 5.06 14.25
N GLU A 81 -5.97 4.35 15.35
CA GLU A 81 -5.20 4.55 16.58
C GLU A 81 -3.69 4.25 16.43
N GLN A 82 -3.35 3.25 15.60
CA GLN A 82 -1.96 2.91 15.27
C GLN A 82 -1.36 3.97 14.33
N VAL A 83 -2.11 4.39 13.30
CA VAL A 83 -1.70 5.46 12.38
C VAL A 83 -1.36 6.74 13.14
N LEU A 84 -2.20 7.13 14.10
CA LEU A 84 -2.02 8.32 14.93
C LEU A 84 -1.02 8.15 16.07
N GLY A 85 -0.50 6.94 16.24
CA GLY A 85 0.49 6.61 17.28
C GLY A 85 1.83 7.32 17.08
N ASP A 86 2.74 7.09 18.03
CA ASP A 86 4.12 7.50 17.95
C ASP A 86 4.93 6.43 17.17
N TRP A 87 5.65 6.86 16.15
CA TRP A 87 6.47 5.99 15.31
C TRP A 87 7.96 6.08 15.62
N GLU A 88 8.32 6.71 16.75
CA GLU A 88 9.68 6.70 17.29
C GLU A 88 10.18 5.26 17.54
N GLY A 89 11.40 4.99 17.15
CA GLY A 89 12.01 3.66 17.29
C GLY A 89 11.65 2.66 16.18
N ILE A 90 10.76 3.04 15.26
CA ILE A 90 10.37 2.25 14.08
C ILE A 90 10.66 3.02 12.80
N VAL A 91 10.07 4.18 12.64
CA VAL A 91 10.18 5.02 11.44
C VAL A 91 11.27 6.07 11.60
N TYR A 92 11.41 6.64 12.78
CA TYR A 92 12.42 7.66 13.09
C TYR A 92 13.01 7.47 14.50
N PHE A 93 14.16 8.14 14.72
CA PHE A 93 14.88 8.09 16.00
C PHE A 93 15.26 9.51 16.40
N LYS A 94 14.71 10.04 17.49
CA LYS A 94 14.91 11.43 17.97
C LYS A 94 16.35 11.85 18.20
N ASN A 95 17.24 10.91 18.47
CA ASN A 95 18.65 11.19 18.71
C ASN A 95 19.52 11.28 17.43
N ILE A 96 18.90 11.19 16.26
CA ILE A 96 19.57 11.21 14.96
C ILE A 96 19.09 12.46 14.21
N SER A 97 19.97 13.45 14.08
CA SER A 97 19.66 14.80 13.56
C SER A 97 19.15 14.87 12.11
N HIS A 98 19.00 13.75 11.44
CA HIS A 98 18.58 13.71 10.03
C HIS A 98 17.11 13.31 9.82
N TYR A 99 16.37 13.02 10.90
CA TYR A 99 15.00 12.53 10.82
C TYR A 99 13.91 13.61 11.06
N GLU A 100 14.27 14.88 11.16
CA GLU A 100 13.33 15.97 11.44
C GLU A 100 12.17 16.05 10.41
N SER A 101 12.45 15.70 9.15
CA SER A 101 11.44 15.70 8.08
C SER A 101 10.42 14.57 8.22
N ILE A 102 10.80 13.45 8.84
CA ILE A 102 9.93 12.26 8.97
C ILE A 102 9.36 12.05 10.37
N GLU A 103 9.68 12.90 11.37
CA GLU A 103 9.06 12.85 12.70
C GLU A 103 7.52 13.00 12.67
N LYS A 104 7.02 13.66 11.63
CA LYS A 104 5.59 13.91 11.42
C LYS A 104 4.93 12.89 10.50
N PHE A 105 5.69 11.92 10.02
CA PHE A 105 5.18 10.86 9.16
C PHE A 105 4.31 9.90 9.95
N LYS A 106 3.12 9.61 9.41
CA LYS A 106 2.14 8.69 9.98
C LYS A 106 1.95 7.52 9.04
N VAL A 107 2.27 6.33 9.50
CA VAL A 107 2.19 5.10 8.69
C VAL A 107 0.73 4.68 8.53
N VAL A 108 0.32 4.42 7.29
CA VAL A 108 -1.03 3.94 6.93
C VAL A 108 -0.98 2.47 6.49
N ASP A 109 -0.06 2.13 5.59
CA ASP A 109 0.15 0.77 5.10
C ASP A 109 1.56 0.30 5.49
N PHE A 110 1.62 -0.67 6.40
CA PHE A 110 2.85 -1.29 6.88
C PHE A 110 3.05 -2.64 6.16
N PHE A 111 3.35 -2.57 4.86
CA PHE A 111 3.37 -3.74 3.97
C PHE A 111 4.68 -4.52 3.99
N ALA A 112 5.78 -3.94 4.49
CA ALA A 112 7.10 -4.59 4.59
C ALA A 112 7.80 -4.17 5.90
N ASP A 113 8.74 -4.97 6.36
CA ASP A 113 9.47 -4.69 7.60
C ASP A 113 10.49 -3.54 7.42
N GLU A 114 10.84 -3.22 6.17
CA GLU A 114 11.80 -2.17 5.81
C GLU A 114 11.21 -0.99 5.03
N ALA A 115 9.90 -0.99 4.78
CA ALA A 115 9.26 0.08 4.03
C ALA A 115 7.77 0.22 4.38
N CYS A 116 7.24 1.42 4.24
CA CYS A 116 5.83 1.70 4.49
C CYS A 116 5.30 2.83 3.61
N VAL A 117 3.99 3.01 3.63
CA VAL A 117 3.29 4.17 3.03
C VAL A 117 2.53 4.90 4.12
N GLY A 118 2.54 6.22 4.06
CA GLY A 118 1.85 7.07 5.02
C GLY A 118 1.67 8.49 4.52
N PHE A 119 1.50 9.44 5.43
CA PHE A 119 1.34 10.87 5.12
C PHE A 119 2.07 11.73 6.15
N ILE A 120 2.38 12.98 5.79
CA ILE A 120 2.96 13.98 6.70
C ILE A 120 1.83 14.70 7.43
N SER A 121 1.81 14.61 8.75
CA SER A 121 0.66 15.06 9.56
C SER A 121 0.43 16.57 9.62
N ASP A 122 1.40 17.39 9.23
CA ASP A 122 1.29 18.87 9.25
C ASP A 122 0.66 19.44 7.99
N ASP A 123 0.68 18.68 6.90
CA ASP A 123 0.11 19.15 5.62
C ASP A 123 -1.25 18.50 5.37
N ARG A 124 -2.21 18.84 6.23
CA ARG A 124 -3.58 18.33 6.18
C ARG A 124 -4.38 18.75 4.95
N SER A 125 -3.90 19.75 4.23
CA SER A 125 -4.54 20.22 2.99
C SER A 125 -4.24 19.31 1.80
N LEU A 126 -3.20 18.50 1.93
CA LEU A 126 -2.72 17.62 0.88
C LEU A 126 -2.95 16.17 1.31
N ASP A 127 -4.05 15.58 0.91
CA ASP A 127 -4.38 14.14 1.11
C ASP A 127 -3.38 13.21 0.38
N TYR A 128 -2.07 13.57 0.39
CA TYR A 128 -1.06 12.87 -0.38
C TYR A 128 -0.40 11.78 0.43
N LEU A 129 -0.24 10.63 -0.20
CA LEU A 129 0.54 9.54 0.36
C LEU A 129 1.99 9.59 -0.12
N GLU A 130 2.85 9.26 0.82
CA GLU A 130 4.30 9.20 0.69
C GLU A 130 4.77 7.78 0.95
N TYR A 131 5.77 7.35 0.22
CA TYR A 131 6.50 6.10 0.44
C TYR A 131 7.77 6.39 1.25
N LEU A 132 8.12 5.49 2.17
CA LEU A 132 9.34 5.57 2.96
C LEU A 132 10.03 4.20 3.01
N ASP A 133 11.28 4.14 2.58
CA ASP A 133 12.22 3.06 2.93
C ASP A 133 12.84 3.37 4.30
N PHE A 134 12.85 2.41 5.24
CA PHE A 134 13.44 2.64 6.55
C PHE A 134 14.95 2.80 6.45
N GLY A 135 15.48 3.79 7.16
CA GLY A 135 16.87 4.21 7.05
C GLY A 135 17.10 5.38 6.12
N GLU A 136 16.11 5.71 5.25
CA GLU A 136 16.14 6.95 4.50
C GLU A 136 15.67 8.12 5.38
N THR A 137 16.11 9.31 5.03
CA THR A 137 15.78 10.56 5.78
C THR A 137 14.68 11.36 5.13
N GLU A 138 14.24 10.96 3.95
CA GLU A 138 13.22 11.65 3.17
C GLU A 138 12.20 10.65 2.62
N THR A 139 10.96 11.09 2.58
CA THR A 139 9.88 10.36 1.94
C THR A 139 9.85 10.60 0.43
N GLN A 140 9.22 9.69 -0.30
CA GLN A 140 9.01 9.82 -1.73
C GLN A 140 7.50 9.94 -2.03
N PRO A 141 7.04 11.07 -2.60
CA PRO A 141 5.61 11.26 -2.84
C PRO A 141 5.10 10.31 -3.93
N LEU A 142 4.02 9.58 -3.62
CA LEU A 142 3.36 8.69 -4.59
C LEU A 142 2.47 9.47 -5.58
N GLY A 143 2.08 10.69 -5.24
CA GLY A 143 1.15 11.50 -6.03
C GLY A 143 -0.27 10.93 -6.04
N LEU A 144 -0.69 10.33 -4.92
CA LEU A 144 -1.97 9.65 -4.77
C LEU A 144 -2.67 10.09 -3.47
N THR A 145 -3.99 10.22 -3.53
CA THR A 145 -4.81 10.19 -2.32
C THR A 145 -4.91 8.74 -1.80
N PHE A 146 -5.40 8.54 -0.59
CA PHE A 146 -5.64 7.19 -0.09
C PHE A 146 -6.65 6.41 -0.96
N GLU A 147 -7.66 7.06 -1.52
CA GLU A 147 -8.61 6.41 -2.44
C GLU A 147 -7.90 5.89 -3.70
N GLY A 148 -7.09 6.73 -4.36
CA GLY A 148 -6.32 6.32 -5.54
C GLY A 148 -5.29 5.23 -5.23
N TYR A 149 -4.65 5.32 -4.07
CA TYR A 149 -3.75 4.28 -3.57
C TYR A 149 -4.47 2.96 -3.38
N TYR A 150 -5.66 2.98 -2.75
CA TYR A 150 -6.45 1.79 -2.50
C TYR A 150 -6.91 1.11 -3.80
N GLU A 151 -7.34 1.87 -4.81
CA GLU A 151 -7.69 1.31 -6.12
C GLU A 151 -6.50 0.59 -6.77
N LEU A 152 -5.33 1.22 -6.77
CA LEU A 152 -4.09 0.63 -7.31
C LEU A 152 -3.63 -0.58 -6.49
N MET A 153 -3.70 -0.51 -5.18
CA MET A 153 -3.38 -1.59 -4.26
C MET A 153 -4.25 -2.83 -4.53
N MET A 154 -5.55 -2.64 -4.75
CA MET A 154 -6.47 -3.74 -5.12
C MET A 154 -6.12 -4.32 -6.48
N MET A 155 -5.73 -3.49 -7.45
CA MET A 155 -5.30 -3.97 -8.78
C MET A 155 -3.95 -4.65 -8.74
N ALA A 156 -3.00 -4.14 -7.97
CA ALA A 156 -1.70 -4.75 -7.71
C ALA A 156 -1.80 -5.99 -6.80
N ARG A 157 -2.95 -6.22 -6.14
CA ARG A 157 -3.18 -7.31 -5.18
C ARG A 157 -2.15 -7.38 -4.06
N GLY A 158 -1.59 -6.19 -3.70
CA GLY A 158 -0.52 -6.09 -2.71
C GLY A 158 0.80 -6.74 -3.14
N PHE A 159 1.03 -6.99 -4.44
CA PHE A 159 2.28 -7.57 -4.94
C PHE A 159 3.50 -6.84 -4.35
N TRP A 160 4.52 -7.61 -4.00
CA TRP A 160 5.69 -7.11 -3.29
C TRP A 160 6.32 -5.87 -3.95
N TYR A 161 6.40 -4.77 -3.22
CA TYR A 161 6.93 -3.46 -3.65
C TYR A 161 6.25 -2.84 -4.89
N TRP A 162 4.97 -3.11 -5.13
CA TRP A 162 4.22 -2.45 -6.20
C TRP A 162 4.23 -0.91 -6.07
N GLN A 163 4.43 -0.38 -4.87
CA GLN A 163 4.58 1.06 -4.61
C GLN A 163 5.81 1.64 -5.32
N ARG A 164 6.90 0.87 -5.42
CA ARG A 164 8.10 1.26 -6.17
C ARG A 164 7.83 1.32 -7.68
N VAL A 165 6.87 0.55 -8.18
CA VAL A 165 6.39 0.65 -9.56
C VAL A 165 5.70 2.01 -9.79
N ILE A 166 4.89 2.48 -8.82
CA ILE A 166 4.29 3.82 -8.88
C ILE A 166 5.36 4.91 -8.89
N LEU A 167 6.37 4.81 -8.03
CA LEU A 167 7.48 5.77 -8.02
C LEU A 167 8.23 5.81 -9.36
N ASN A 168 8.46 4.67 -9.99
CA ASN A 168 9.04 4.62 -11.33
C ASN A 168 8.15 5.29 -12.38
N LEU A 169 6.86 4.99 -12.38
CA LEU A 169 5.89 5.62 -13.30
C LEU A 169 5.83 7.14 -13.12
N ARG A 170 5.92 7.61 -11.86
CA ARG A 170 5.90 9.04 -11.55
C ARG A 170 7.18 9.75 -11.98
N ASN A 171 8.33 9.17 -11.66
CA ASN A 171 9.65 9.81 -11.84
C ASN A 171 10.27 9.52 -13.22
N GLY A 172 9.72 8.55 -13.95
CA GLY A 172 10.27 8.07 -15.22
C GLY A 172 11.58 7.29 -15.09
N LYS A 173 12.02 7.00 -13.86
CA LYS A 173 13.26 6.27 -13.54
C LYS A 173 13.26 5.79 -12.10
N GLY A 174 14.21 4.92 -11.77
CA GLY A 174 14.36 4.27 -10.47
C GLY A 174 13.45 3.04 -10.36
N TYR A 175 13.89 2.07 -9.61
CA TYR A 175 13.14 0.82 -9.37
C TYR A 175 12.80 -0.01 -10.63
N GLU A 176 13.62 0.06 -11.67
CA GLU A 176 13.44 -0.63 -12.95
C GLU A 176 13.23 -2.15 -12.76
N ASN A 177 13.99 -2.75 -11.83
CA ASN A 177 13.85 -4.17 -11.51
C ASN A 177 12.47 -4.51 -10.93
N ASN A 178 11.91 -3.65 -10.08
CA ASN A 178 10.56 -3.84 -9.53
C ASN A 178 9.51 -3.76 -10.63
N VAL A 179 9.66 -2.82 -11.57
CA VAL A 179 8.76 -2.69 -12.74
C VAL A 179 8.84 -3.94 -13.62
N GLU A 180 10.04 -4.42 -13.90
CA GLU A 180 10.24 -5.62 -14.73
C GLU A 180 9.62 -6.86 -14.07
N GLN A 181 9.92 -7.09 -12.79
CA GLN A 181 9.33 -8.19 -12.02
C GLN A 181 7.80 -8.11 -11.99
N PHE A 182 7.25 -6.94 -11.73
CA PHE A 182 5.81 -6.73 -11.70
C PHE A 182 5.15 -7.07 -13.04
N LYS A 183 5.74 -6.61 -14.16
CA LYS A 183 5.26 -6.92 -15.52
C LYS A 183 5.33 -8.40 -15.88
N ILE A 184 6.39 -9.08 -15.44
CA ILE A 184 6.62 -10.49 -15.76
C ILE A 184 5.72 -11.39 -14.92
N TYR A 185 5.66 -11.16 -13.63
CA TYR A 185 5.07 -12.13 -12.70
C TYR A 185 3.59 -11.88 -12.41
N MET A 186 3.12 -10.63 -12.44
CA MET A 186 1.71 -10.36 -12.19
C MET A 186 0.77 -11.11 -13.14
N PRO A 187 0.98 -11.12 -14.49
CA PRO A 187 0.11 -11.89 -15.39
C PRO A 187 0.29 -13.41 -15.28
N GLN A 188 1.43 -13.90 -14.76
CA GLN A 188 1.62 -15.34 -14.52
C GLN A 188 0.83 -15.81 -13.29
N ILE A 189 0.76 -14.97 -12.25
CA ILE A 189 0.01 -15.26 -11.02
C ILE A 189 -1.47 -14.95 -11.20
N PHE A 190 -1.77 -13.84 -11.87
CA PHE A 190 -3.11 -13.29 -12.07
C PHE A 190 -3.37 -13.08 -13.57
N PRO A 191 -3.89 -14.08 -14.30
CA PRO A 191 -4.02 -14.03 -15.76
C PRO A 191 -4.92 -12.91 -16.30
N ASP A 192 -5.76 -12.32 -15.47
CA ASP A 192 -6.60 -11.15 -15.79
C ASP A 192 -5.86 -9.81 -15.66
N PHE A 193 -4.66 -9.81 -15.04
CA PHE A 193 -3.86 -8.59 -14.90
C PHE A 193 -3.29 -8.15 -16.26
N LYS A 194 -3.42 -6.85 -16.55
CA LYS A 194 -2.82 -6.20 -17.71
C LYS A 194 -2.06 -4.97 -17.25
N TRP A 195 -0.82 -4.89 -17.68
CA TRP A 195 0.06 -3.75 -17.38
C TRP A 195 -0.53 -2.42 -17.84
N GLU A 196 -1.11 -2.39 -19.03
CA GLU A 196 -1.68 -1.21 -19.65
C GLU A 196 -2.87 -0.68 -18.81
N ASP A 197 -3.68 -1.58 -18.27
CA ASP A 197 -4.81 -1.22 -17.39
C ASP A 197 -4.30 -0.65 -16.06
N PHE A 198 -3.20 -1.19 -15.52
CA PHE A 198 -2.57 -0.66 -14.31
C PHE A 198 -2.02 0.75 -14.53
N VAL A 199 -1.30 0.99 -15.63
CA VAL A 199 -0.80 2.31 -15.99
C VAL A 199 -1.96 3.29 -16.23
N ALA A 200 -3.00 2.87 -16.97
CA ALA A 200 -4.16 3.71 -17.22
C ALA A 200 -4.90 4.07 -15.92
N LEU A 201 -4.99 3.14 -14.98
CA LEU A 201 -5.55 3.41 -13.64
C LEU A 201 -4.70 4.45 -12.91
N TYR A 202 -3.36 4.28 -12.88
CA TYR A 202 -2.46 5.25 -12.26
C TYR A 202 -2.64 6.66 -12.85
N GLU A 203 -2.63 6.78 -14.19
CA GLU A 203 -2.83 8.07 -14.88
C GLU A 203 -4.19 8.72 -14.57
N ARG A 204 -5.20 7.92 -14.28
CA ARG A 204 -6.54 8.39 -13.89
C ARG A 204 -6.61 8.92 -12.46
N VAL A 205 -5.95 8.22 -11.52
CA VAL A 205 -6.07 8.51 -10.08
C VAL A 205 -4.95 9.38 -9.53
N ARG A 206 -3.86 9.56 -10.28
CA ARG A 206 -2.77 10.41 -9.81
C ARG A 206 -3.18 11.88 -9.72
N ILE A 207 -2.67 12.53 -8.71
CA ILE A 207 -2.81 13.97 -8.52
C ILE A 207 -1.90 14.68 -9.53
N LYS A 208 -2.45 15.66 -10.23
CA LYS A 208 -1.78 16.44 -11.27
C LYS A 208 -1.07 17.64 -10.70
#